data_4f00b2a28bfc64b7b128d51140451b0d
#
_entry.id   4f00b2a28bfc64b7b128d51140451b0d
#
_cell.length_a   1.000
_cell.length_b   1.000
_cell.length_c   1.000
_cell.angle_alpha   90.00
_cell.angle_beta   90.00
_cell.angle_gamma   90.00
#
_symmetry.space_group_name_H-M   'P 1'
#
loop_
_entity.id
_entity.type
_entity.pdbx_description
1 polymer ?
#
loop_
_entity_poly.entity_id
_entity_poly.type
_entity_poly.pdbx_seq_one_letter_code
_entity_poly.pdbx_strand_id
1 'polypeptide(L)'
;MKKILFPFMALALTFASCDMDKEPYDSLPDGAITSPQEFEGFSNGLYSGLRSCVYSTSFSNAPDIQGDEFNAISGYSNALSYMYMWTFNSNASEIDNVYANCHGLISRSNYIIDRYNTCDMSNPNVFDKDGIAKVKNIKGEAFFVRAWALSELAKFFCQDYEETIADEENSGVSYQIKYNPSMDESTY
;
A
#
# COMPACT_ATOMS: atom_id res chain seq x y z
N MET A 1 52.90 7.73 35.16
CA MET A 1 51.53 8.29 34.98
C MET A 1 51.06 8.34 33.52
N LYS A 2 51.91 8.20 32.49
CA LYS A 2 51.51 8.21 31.07
C LYS A 2 50.90 6.90 30.54
N LYS A 3 51.04 5.76 31.25
CA LYS A 3 50.57 4.43 30.78
C LYS A 3 49.11 4.10 31.16
N ILE A 4 48.47 4.91 31.97
CA ILE A 4 47.08 4.68 32.43
C ILE A 4 46.09 5.51 31.58
N LEU A 5 46.54 6.55 30.89
CA LEU A 5 45.69 7.41 30.07
C LEU A 5 45.20 6.74 28.78
N PHE A 6 45.98 5.79 28.24
CA PHE A 6 45.70 5.13 26.98
C PHE A 6 44.49 4.17 27.03
N PRO A 7 44.32 3.32 28.08
CA PRO A 7 43.16 2.47 28.19
C PRO A 7 41.86 3.27 28.53
N PHE A 8 41.96 4.43 29.17
CA PHE A 8 40.81 5.26 29.50
C PHE A 8 40.27 5.98 28.26
N MET A 9 41.15 6.38 27.30
CA MET A 9 40.79 6.99 26.04
C MET A 9 40.18 5.97 25.03
N ALA A 10 40.62 4.71 25.11
CA ALA A 10 40.03 3.61 24.31
C ALA A 10 38.62 3.22 24.83
N LEU A 11 38.37 3.30 26.15
CA LEU A 11 37.06 3.03 26.73
C LEU A 11 36.04 4.15 26.45
N ALA A 12 36.47 5.40 26.25
CA ALA A 12 35.58 6.50 25.88
C ALA A 12 35.07 6.45 24.44
N LEU A 13 35.76 5.73 23.55
CA LEU A 13 35.33 5.56 22.14
C LEU A 13 34.28 4.47 21.94
N THR A 14 34.05 3.61 22.95
CA THR A 14 33.02 2.56 22.88
C THR A 14 31.62 3.06 23.21
N PHE A 15 31.48 4.30 23.68
CA PHE A 15 30.17 4.95 23.95
C PHE A 15 29.70 5.86 22.82
N ALA A 16 30.38 5.91 21.68
CA ALA A 16 29.82 6.45 20.45
C ALA A 16 28.80 5.42 19.90
N SER A 17 27.75 5.18 20.68
CA SER A 17 26.60 4.41 20.25
C SER A 17 26.01 5.10 19.04
N CYS A 18 25.90 4.37 17.94
CA CYS A 18 25.07 4.79 16.83
C CYS A 18 23.70 5.16 17.40
N ASP A 19 23.19 6.29 16.99
CA ASP A 19 21.81 6.70 17.26
C ASP A 19 20.88 5.58 16.74
N MET A 20 20.39 4.74 17.67
CA MET A 20 19.52 3.61 17.34
C MET A 20 18.04 4.04 17.20
N ASP A 21 17.75 5.32 17.48
CA ASP A 21 16.43 5.93 17.26
C ASP A 21 16.24 6.46 15.83
N LYS A 22 17.03 5.99 14.88
CA LYS A 22 16.76 6.28 13.49
C LYS A 22 15.51 5.54 13.08
N GLU A 23 14.44 6.30 12.82
CA GLU A 23 13.23 5.75 12.19
C GLU A 23 13.61 4.96 10.93
N PRO A 24 13.05 3.76 10.71
CA PRO A 24 13.33 2.98 9.52
C PRO A 24 13.12 3.85 8.28
N TYR A 25 14.03 3.78 7.33
CA TYR A 25 13.98 4.58 6.08
C TYR A 25 12.66 4.41 5.32
N ASP A 26 11.98 3.28 5.51
CA ASP A 26 10.70 2.93 4.88
C ASP A 26 9.48 3.15 5.79
N SER A 27 9.65 3.61 7.02
CA SER A 27 8.51 3.99 7.88
C SER A 27 8.19 5.46 7.69
N LEU A 28 6.92 5.74 7.45
CA LEU A 28 6.41 7.11 7.46
C LEU A 28 6.33 7.56 8.92
N PRO A 29 7.10 8.61 9.33
CA PRO A 29 7.02 9.10 10.69
C PRO A 29 5.60 9.60 10.99
N ASP A 30 5.15 9.37 12.22
CA ASP A 30 3.91 9.95 12.71
C ASP A 30 3.92 11.46 12.49
N GLY A 31 2.95 11.97 11.75
CA GLY A 31 2.89 13.40 11.43
C GLY A 31 3.61 13.82 10.14
N ALA A 32 3.99 12.87 9.27
CA ALA A 32 4.74 13.15 8.03
C ALA A 32 4.02 14.10 7.04
N ILE A 33 2.71 14.27 7.13
CA ILE A 33 1.96 15.20 6.27
C ILE A 33 1.50 16.40 7.09
N THR A 34 2.15 17.53 6.88
CA THR A 34 1.91 18.80 7.59
C THR A 34 1.73 19.99 6.66
N SER A 35 1.79 19.76 5.33
CA SER A 35 1.67 20.81 4.32
C SER A 35 0.94 20.33 3.07
N PRO A 36 0.33 21.23 2.26
CA PRO A 36 -0.30 20.88 0.99
C PRO A 36 0.65 20.19 -0.01
N GLN A 37 1.94 20.55 0.02
CA GLN A 37 2.97 19.96 -0.86
C GLN A 37 3.24 18.49 -0.49
N GLU A 38 3.23 18.17 0.80
CA GLU A 38 3.38 16.79 1.26
C GLU A 38 2.16 15.96 0.90
N PHE A 39 0.95 16.47 1.06
CA PHE A 39 -0.26 15.82 0.55
C PHE A 39 -0.16 15.52 -0.96
N GLU A 40 0.35 16.47 -1.76
CA GLU A 40 0.57 16.27 -3.19
C GLU A 40 1.61 15.16 -3.46
N GLY A 41 2.70 15.13 -2.70
CA GLY A 41 3.71 14.06 -2.78
C GLY A 41 3.10 12.68 -2.53
N PHE A 42 2.26 12.54 -1.51
CA PHE A 42 1.55 11.29 -1.21
C PHE A 42 0.51 10.93 -2.27
N SER A 43 -0.22 11.90 -2.83
CA SER A 43 -1.13 11.67 -3.95
C SER A 43 -0.38 11.17 -5.18
N ASN A 44 0.76 11.78 -5.52
CA ASN A 44 1.61 11.31 -6.62
C ASN A 44 2.09 9.87 -6.39
N GLY A 45 2.47 9.52 -5.16
CA GLY A 45 2.81 8.15 -4.75
C GLY A 45 1.63 7.18 -4.89
N LEU A 46 0.42 7.62 -4.55
CA LEU A 46 -0.79 6.84 -4.71
C LEU A 46 -1.09 6.54 -6.18
N TYR A 47 -1.02 7.55 -7.06
CA TYR A 47 -1.21 7.37 -8.51
C TYR A 47 -0.10 6.55 -9.16
N SER A 48 1.14 6.68 -8.70
CA SER A 48 2.24 5.81 -9.14
C SER A 48 1.95 4.35 -8.78
N GLY A 49 1.46 4.09 -7.58
CA GLY A 49 1.02 2.76 -7.15
C GLY A 49 -0.14 2.22 -7.98
N LEU A 50 -1.16 3.05 -8.22
CA LEU A 50 -2.31 2.69 -9.07
C LEU A 50 -1.85 2.33 -10.49
N ARG A 51 -0.99 3.14 -11.09
CA ARG A 51 -0.41 2.85 -12.40
C ARG A 51 0.35 1.53 -12.41
N SER A 52 1.20 1.29 -11.41
CA SER A 52 1.96 0.05 -11.31
C SER A 52 1.04 -1.17 -11.14
N CYS A 53 -0.05 -1.04 -10.42
CA CYS A 53 -1.05 -2.10 -10.27
C CYS A 53 -1.73 -2.40 -11.61
N VAL A 54 -2.32 -1.40 -12.26
CA VAL A 54 -3.11 -1.56 -13.51
C VAL A 54 -2.26 -2.12 -14.65
N TYR A 55 -1.00 -1.69 -14.77
CA TYR A 55 -0.08 -2.16 -15.82
C TYR A 55 0.75 -3.38 -15.41
N SER A 56 0.49 -4.00 -14.27
CA SER A 56 1.16 -5.24 -13.92
C SER A 56 0.65 -6.39 -14.80
N THR A 57 1.55 -7.31 -15.13
CA THR A 57 1.21 -8.51 -15.89
C THR A 57 0.11 -9.34 -15.21
N SER A 58 0.15 -9.43 -13.89
CA SER A 58 -0.85 -10.17 -13.12
C SER A 58 -2.24 -9.56 -13.22
N PHE A 59 -2.34 -8.22 -13.23
CA PHE A 59 -3.63 -7.53 -13.25
C PHE A 59 -4.22 -7.43 -14.66
N SER A 60 -3.39 -7.10 -15.67
CA SER A 60 -3.87 -6.85 -17.03
C SER A 60 -3.97 -8.13 -17.87
N ASN A 61 -2.95 -9.01 -17.79
CA ASN A 61 -2.85 -10.12 -18.73
C ASN A 61 -3.46 -11.43 -18.19
N ALA A 62 -3.53 -11.62 -16.86
CA ALA A 62 -4.07 -12.87 -16.32
C ALA A 62 -5.56 -13.08 -16.67
N PRO A 63 -6.45 -12.08 -16.55
CA PRO A 63 -7.84 -12.23 -16.99
C PRO A 63 -7.97 -12.51 -18.49
N ASP A 64 -7.18 -11.85 -19.33
CA ASP A 64 -7.22 -12.01 -20.79
C ASP A 64 -6.77 -13.43 -21.21
N ILE A 65 -5.77 -13.97 -20.50
CA ILE A 65 -5.31 -15.35 -20.73
C ILE A 65 -6.37 -16.37 -20.26
N GLN A 66 -7.03 -16.12 -19.14
CA GLN A 66 -8.12 -16.96 -18.64
C GLN A 66 -9.37 -16.87 -19.52
N GLY A 67 -9.56 -15.74 -20.19
CA GLY A 67 -10.63 -15.50 -21.17
C GLY A 67 -10.35 -16.01 -22.58
N ASP A 68 -9.24 -16.76 -22.79
CA ASP A 68 -8.79 -17.28 -24.10
C ASP A 68 -8.45 -16.19 -25.14
N GLU A 69 -8.27 -14.92 -24.71
CA GLU A 69 -7.85 -13.82 -25.58
C GLU A 69 -6.37 -13.97 -26.01
N PHE A 70 -5.56 -14.60 -25.15
CA PHE A 70 -4.15 -14.89 -25.38
C PHE A 70 -3.81 -16.34 -25.07
N ASN A 71 -2.79 -16.87 -25.76
CA ASN A 71 -2.26 -18.20 -25.48
C ASN A 71 -0.91 -18.13 -24.77
N ALA A 72 -0.72 -18.92 -23.74
CA ALA A 72 0.60 -19.09 -23.11
C ALA A 72 1.49 -19.96 -24.02
N ILE A 73 2.68 -19.44 -24.36
CA ILE A 73 3.65 -20.15 -25.22
C ILE A 73 4.53 -21.04 -24.36
N SER A 74 4.49 -22.35 -24.61
CA SER A 74 5.39 -23.31 -23.96
C SER A 74 6.85 -23.04 -24.34
N GLY A 75 7.74 -22.94 -23.33
CA GLY A 75 9.18 -22.83 -23.53
C GLY A 75 9.78 -21.42 -23.29
N TYR A 76 8.98 -20.38 -23.15
CA TYR A 76 9.43 -19.04 -22.74
C TYR A 76 9.05 -18.78 -21.28
N SER A 77 9.98 -18.93 -20.35
CA SER A 77 9.82 -18.74 -18.90
C SER A 77 8.48 -19.20 -18.27
N ASN A 78 7.60 -19.72 -19.06
CA ASN A 78 6.27 -20.26 -18.71
C ASN A 78 5.38 -19.27 -17.93
N ALA A 79 5.58 -17.96 -18.14
CA ALA A 79 4.80 -16.92 -17.49
C ALA A 79 3.30 -17.10 -17.78
N LEU A 80 2.48 -17.02 -16.74
CA LEU A 80 1.03 -17.17 -16.81
C LEU A 80 0.50 -18.52 -17.31
N SER A 81 1.34 -19.55 -17.49
CA SER A 81 0.87 -20.85 -17.97
C SER A 81 -0.11 -21.52 -17.02
N TYR A 82 0.07 -21.37 -15.71
CA TYR A 82 -0.87 -21.88 -14.72
C TYR A 82 -2.24 -21.20 -14.80
N MET A 83 -2.27 -19.89 -15.12
CA MET A 83 -3.51 -19.16 -15.39
C MET A 83 -4.19 -19.68 -16.66
N TYR A 84 -3.43 -19.85 -17.74
CA TYR A 84 -3.92 -20.39 -19.00
C TYR A 84 -4.51 -21.80 -18.85
N MET A 85 -3.84 -22.68 -18.10
CA MET A 85 -4.28 -24.07 -17.87
C MET A 85 -5.33 -24.20 -16.75
N TRP A 86 -5.71 -23.12 -16.07
CA TRP A 86 -6.60 -23.13 -14.91
C TRP A 86 -6.11 -24.07 -13.78
N THR A 87 -4.78 -24.21 -13.64
CA THR A 87 -4.14 -25.07 -12.63
C THR A 87 -3.44 -24.29 -11.53
N PHE A 88 -3.79 -23.02 -11.38
CA PHE A 88 -3.26 -22.13 -10.34
C PHE A 88 -3.79 -22.51 -8.95
N ASN A 89 -3.05 -22.10 -7.94
CA ASN A 89 -3.42 -22.24 -6.53
C ASN A 89 -3.24 -20.92 -5.80
N SER A 90 -3.65 -20.87 -4.53
CA SER A 90 -3.58 -19.65 -3.70
C SER A 90 -2.17 -19.07 -3.52
N ASN A 91 -1.12 -19.84 -3.80
CA ASN A 91 0.28 -19.39 -3.70
C ASN A 91 0.84 -18.94 -5.05
N ALA A 92 0.00 -18.85 -6.09
CA ALA A 92 0.44 -18.32 -7.38
C ALA A 92 0.78 -16.85 -7.26
N SER A 93 2.00 -16.47 -7.66
CA SER A 93 2.50 -15.10 -7.55
C SER A 93 1.61 -14.07 -8.26
N GLU A 94 0.94 -14.49 -9.32
CA GLU A 94 0.01 -13.66 -10.08
C GLU A 94 -1.22 -13.26 -9.25
N ILE A 95 -1.75 -14.19 -8.46
CA ILE A 95 -2.89 -13.95 -7.58
C ILE A 95 -2.45 -13.08 -6.39
N ASP A 96 -1.35 -13.48 -5.74
CA ASP A 96 -0.80 -12.77 -4.59
C ASP A 96 -0.44 -11.31 -4.93
N ASN A 97 0.15 -11.07 -6.10
CA ASN A 97 0.47 -9.72 -6.56
C ASN A 97 -0.77 -8.83 -6.74
N VAL A 98 -1.87 -9.33 -7.28
CA VAL A 98 -3.11 -8.56 -7.41
C VAL A 98 -3.65 -8.20 -6.02
N TYR A 99 -3.72 -9.19 -5.12
CA TYR A 99 -4.19 -9.00 -3.75
C TYR A 99 -3.35 -7.97 -3.00
N ALA A 100 -2.04 -8.15 -2.95
CA ALA A 100 -1.10 -7.28 -2.26
C ALA A 100 -1.10 -5.85 -2.81
N ASN A 101 -1.12 -5.68 -4.14
CA ASN A 101 -1.15 -4.36 -4.77
C ASN A 101 -2.44 -3.59 -4.45
N CYS A 102 -3.59 -4.24 -4.52
CA CYS A 102 -4.87 -3.62 -4.18
C CYS A 102 -4.93 -3.22 -2.70
N HIS A 103 -4.51 -4.11 -1.78
CA HIS A 103 -4.43 -3.76 -0.35
C HIS A 103 -3.41 -2.66 -0.06
N GLY A 104 -2.28 -2.63 -0.78
CA GLY A 104 -1.32 -1.53 -0.71
C GLY A 104 -1.92 -0.17 -1.11
N LEU A 105 -2.77 -0.15 -2.15
CA LEU A 105 -3.50 1.06 -2.57
C LEU A 105 -4.53 1.49 -1.53
N ILE A 106 -5.25 0.54 -0.94
CA ILE A 106 -6.22 0.81 0.15
C ILE A 106 -5.51 1.41 1.35
N SER A 107 -4.39 0.84 1.78
CA SER A 107 -3.60 1.33 2.91
C SER A 107 -3.09 2.75 2.68
N ARG A 108 -2.51 3.05 1.50
CA ARG A 108 -2.05 4.40 1.13
C ARG A 108 -3.21 5.41 1.08
N SER A 109 -4.35 5.00 0.55
CA SER A 109 -5.56 5.83 0.51
C SER A 109 -6.06 6.14 1.92
N ASN A 110 -6.11 5.13 2.79
CA ASN A 110 -6.51 5.29 4.19
C ASN A 110 -5.56 6.24 4.93
N TYR A 111 -4.25 6.16 4.68
CA TYR A 111 -3.28 7.07 5.26
C TYR A 111 -3.56 8.52 4.88
N ILE A 112 -3.77 8.82 3.60
CA ILE A 112 -4.09 10.19 3.14
C ILE A 112 -5.40 10.70 3.78
N ILE A 113 -6.43 9.85 3.84
CA ILE A 113 -7.72 10.21 4.43
C ILE A 113 -7.59 10.47 5.92
N ASP A 114 -6.86 9.64 6.63
CA ASP A 114 -6.59 9.79 8.06
C ASP A 114 -5.81 11.07 8.34
N ARG A 115 -4.75 11.32 7.59
CA ARG A 115 -3.95 12.56 7.73
C ARG A 115 -4.76 13.81 7.42
N TYR A 116 -5.64 13.79 6.42
CA TYR A 116 -6.57 14.90 6.19
C TYR A 116 -7.45 15.19 7.42
N ASN A 117 -7.91 14.16 8.10
CA ASN A 117 -8.82 14.32 9.24
C ASN A 117 -8.07 14.73 10.52
N THR A 118 -6.78 14.45 10.64
CA THR A 118 -5.97 14.68 11.84
C THR A 118 -4.99 15.87 11.72
N CYS A 119 -4.67 16.32 10.49
CA CYS A 119 -3.76 17.44 10.26
C CYS A 119 -4.38 18.77 10.71
N ASP A 120 -3.61 19.56 11.46
CA ASP A 120 -4.00 20.93 11.81
C ASP A 120 -3.78 21.87 10.61
N MET A 121 -4.86 22.28 9.98
CA MET A 121 -4.88 23.19 8.83
C MET A 121 -5.19 24.64 9.22
N SER A 122 -5.10 24.99 10.49
CA SER A 122 -5.46 26.34 10.99
C SER A 122 -4.42 27.42 10.67
N ASN A 123 -3.18 27.04 10.36
CA ASN A 123 -2.10 27.99 10.06
C ASN A 123 -2.20 28.52 8.61
N PRO A 124 -2.62 29.79 8.39
CA PRO A 124 -2.82 30.32 7.03
C PRO A 124 -1.51 30.55 6.26
N ASN A 125 -0.36 30.52 6.93
CA ASN A 125 0.95 30.62 6.27
C ASN A 125 1.39 29.30 5.64
N VAL A 126 0.77 28.19 6.05
CA VAL A 126 1.03 26.83 5.52
C VAL A 126 -0.14 26.38 4.66
N PHE A 127 -1.36 26.58 5.17
CA PHE A 127 -2.61 26.18 4.52
C PHE A 127 -3.40 27.45 4.15
N ASP A 128 -3.08 28.05 3.01
CA ASP A 128 -3.91 29.09 2.42
C ASP A 128 -5.20 28.49 1.83
N LYS A 129 -6.07 29.33 1.32
CA LYS A 129 -7.36 28.92 0.76
C LYS A 129 -7.20 27.91 -0.39
N ASP A 130 -6.20 28.10 -1.23
CA ASP A 130 -5.96 27.24 -2.39
C ASP A 130 -5.33 25.92 -1.96
N GLY A 131 -4.43 25.95 -0.97
CA GLY A 131 -3.86 24.76 -0.35
C GLY A 131 -4.91 23.86 0.30
N ILE A 132 -5.85 24.47 1.06
CA ILE A 132 -6.98 23.72 1.66
C ILE A 132 -7.86 23.07 0.57
N ALA A 133 -8.17 23.82 -0.50
CA ALA A 133 -8.96 23.29 -1.61
C ALA A 133 -8.25 22.13 -2.31
N LYS A 134 -6.93 22.25 -2.52
CA LYS A 134 -6.08 21.21 -3.09
C LYS A 134 -6.08 19.93 -2.24
N VAL A 135 -5.86 20.06 -0.94
CA VAL A 135 -5.84 18.93 0.00
C VAL A 135 -7.20 18.23 0.07
N LYS A 136 -8.30 19.00 0.00
CA LYS A 136 -9.66 18.46 -0.08
C LYS A 136 -9.87 17.62 -1.35
N ASN A 137 -9.35 18.07 -2.49
CA ASN A 137 -9.41 17.30 -3.74
C ASN A 137 -8.60 16.00 -3.62
N ILE A 138 -7.38 16.05 -3.06
CA ILE A 138 -6.53 14.89 -2.82
C ILE A 138 -7.23 13.85 -1.94
N LYS A 139 -7.96 14.29 -0.90
CA LYS A 139 -8.81 13.39 -0.11
C LYS A 139 -9.87 12.69 -1.00
N GLY A 140 -10.51 13.42 -1.91
CA GLY A 140 -11.46 12.87 -2.86
C GLY A 140 -10.84 11.82 -3.77
N GLU A 141 -9.63 12.09 -4.27
CA GLU A 141 -8.83 11.15 -5.09
C GLU A 141 -8.49 9.87 -4.30
N ALA A 142 -8.10 10.01 -3.03
CA ALA A 142 -7.84 8.87 -2.16
C ALA A 142 -9.09 8.01 -1.95
N PHE A 143 -10.26 8.60 -1.77
CA PHE A 143 -11.53 7.85 -1.72
C PHE A 143 -11.81 7.10 -3.02
N PHE A 144 -11.56 7.75 -4.16
CA PHE A 144 -11.74 7.12 -5.48
C PHE A 144 -10.82 5.90 -5.64
N VAL A 145 -9.52 6.04 -5.38
CA VAL A 145 -8.56 4.94 -5.53
C VAL A 145 -8.89 3.80 -4.57
N ARG A 146 -9.30 4.10 -3.33
CA ARG A 146 -9.74 3.08 -2.37
C ARG A 146 -10.95 2.31 -2.87
N ALA A 147 -11.97 3.01 -3.37
CA ALA A 147 -13.17 2.38 -3.91
C ALA A 147 -12.86 1.52 -5.15
N TRP A 148 -11.99 2.02 -6.02
CA TRP A 148 -11.52 1.27 -7.18
C TRP A 148 -10.80 -0.01 -6.76
N ALA A 149 -9.83 0.07 -5.85
CA ALA A 149 -9.07 -1.09 -5.38
C ALA A 149 -9.97 -2.15 -4.72
N LEU A 150 -10.96 -1.71 -3.93
CA LEU A 150 -11.97 -2.62 -3.35
C LEU A 150 -12.84 -3.27 -4.41
N SER A 151 -13.23 -2.54 -5.45
CA SER A 151 -14.02 -3.11 -6.54
C SER A 151 -13.24 -4.16 -7.33
N GLU A 152 -11.93 -3.94 -7.52
CA GLU A 152 -11.08 -4.93 -8.18
C GLU A 152 -10.87 -6.18 -7.30
N LEU A 153 -10.64 -6.00 -5.99
CA LEU A 153 -10.59 -7.13 -5.06
C LEU A 153 -11.89 -7.95 -5.10
N ALA A 154 -13.04 -7.28 -5.14
CA ALA A 154 -14.33 -7.97 -5.23
C ALA A 154 -14.45 -8.78 -6.53
N LYS A 155 -14.02 -8.22 -7.67
CA LYS A 155 -14.05 -8.94 -8.95
C LYS A 155 -13.14 -10.18 -8.99
N PHE A 156 -11.94 -10.09 -8.38
CA PHE A 156 -10.96 -11.15 -8.43
C PHE A 156 -11.15 -12.23 -7.36
N PHE A 157 -11.70 -11.87 -6.20
CA PHE A 157 -11.65 -12.72 -5.01
C PHE A 157 -13.00 -13.02 -4.35
N CYS A 158 -14.07 -12.30 -4.72
CA CYS A 158 -15.40 -12.62 -4.20
C CYS A 158 -16.14 -13.57 -5.16
N GLN A 159 -17.07 -14.31 -4.61
CA GLN A 159 -18.06 -15.04 -5.39
C GLN A 159 -19.08 -14.06 -6.00
N ASP A 160 -19.77 -14.49 -7.04
CA ASP A 160 -20.94 -13.76 -7.55
C ASP A 160 -21.95 -13.55 -6.43
N TYR A 161 -22.57 -12.35 -6.42
CA TYR A 161 -23.53 -12.03 -5.37
C TYR A 161 -24.74 -12.94 -5.43
N GLU A 162 -24.95 -13.69 -4.38
CA GLU A 162 -26.18 -14.43 -4.11
C GLU A 162 -26.71 -14.06 -2.73
N GLU A 163 -27.99 -13.72 -2.63
CA GLU A 163 -28.61 -13.30 -1.37
C GLU A 163 -28.51 -14.37 -0.27
N THR A 164 -28.47 -15.65 -0.65
CA THR A 164 -28.36 -16.78 0.27
C THR A 164 -27.00 -16.98 0.91
N ILE A 165 -25.94 -16.45 0.30
CA ILE A 165 -24.54 -16.61 0.76
C ILE A 165 -23.89 -15.28 1.13
N ALA A 166 -24.59 -14.14 0.98
CA ALA A 166 -24.03 -12.82 1.21
C ALA A 166 -23.51 -12.60 2.64
N ASP A 167 -24.07 -13.30 3.61
CA ASP A 167 -23.70 -13.23 5.02
C ASP A 167 -22.84 -14.43 5.48
N GLU A 168 -22.40 -15.29 4.57
CA GLU A 168 -21.53 -16.40 4.93
C GLU A 168 -20.11 -15.92 5.26
N GLU A 169 -19.49 -16.54 6.27
CA GLU A 169 -18.11 -16.28 6.64
C GLU A 169 -17.19 -16.58 5.45
N ASN A 170 -16.27 -15.66 5.14
CA ASN A 170 -15.34 -15.72 3.99
C ASN A 170 -15.98 -15.60 2.58
N SER A 171 -17.21 -15.08 2.47
CA SER A 171 -17.82 -14.80 1.17
C SER A 171 -17.30 -13.57 0.44
N GLY A 172 -16.52 -12.72 1.13
CA GLY A 172 -16.03 -11.44 0.62
C GLY A 172 -14.55 -11.18 0.91
N VAL A 173 -14.13 -9.96 0.62
CA VAL A 173 -12.78 -9.47 0.92
C VAL A 173 -12.78 -8.57 2.15
N SER A 174 -11.66 -8.52 2.86
CA SER A 174 -11.49 -7.68 4.04
C SER A 174 -11.68 -6.19 3.70
N TYR A 175 -12.55 -5.50 4.42
CA TYR A 175 -12.87 -4.08 4.24
C TYR A 175 -12.14 -3.20 5.26
N GLN A 176 -10.93 -2.78 4.93
CA GLN A 176 -10.16 -1.88 5.77
C GLN A 176 -10.46 -0.41 5.46
N ILE A 177 -11.03 0.31 6.43
CA ILE A 177 -11.38 1.74 6.29
C ILE A 177 -10.48 2.68 7.09
N LYS A 178 -9.56 2.15 7.89
CA LYS A 178 -8.60 2.92 8.70
C LYS A 178 -7.18 2.54 8.34
N TYR A 179 -6.29 3.52 8.44
CA TYR A 179 -4.86 3.24 8.36
C TYR A 179 -4.42 2.48 9.63
N ASN A 180 -3.76 1.36 9.44
CA ASN A 180 -3.14 0.59 10.51
C ASN A 180 -1.68 0.32 10.14
N PRO A 181 -0.69 0.96 10.77
CA PRO A 181 0.73 0.75 10.48
C PRO A 181 1.24 -0.61 10.95
N SER A 182 0.63 -1.19 11.96
CA SER A 182 0.90 -2.55 12.40
C SER A 182 -0.21 -3.45 11.88
N MET A 183 0.00 -4.06 10.71
CA MET A 183 -0.86 -5.14 10.23
C MET A 183 -0.66 -6.34 11.16
N ASP A 184 -1.35 -6.37 12.28
CA ASP A 184 -1.50 -7.57 13.09
C ASP A 184 -2.61 -8.40 12.45
N GLU A 185 -2.31 -9.65 12.12
CA GLU A 185 -3.25 -10.61 11.53
C GLU A 185 -4.55 -10.80 12.34
N SER A 186 -4.56 -10.32 13.58
CA SER A 186 -5.71 -10.38 14.49
C SER A 186 -6.84 -9.38 14.18
N THR A 187 -6.73 -8.57 13.13
CA THR A 187 -7.71 -7.51 12.79
C THR A 187 -8.52 -7.83 11.52
N TYR A 188 -8.45 -9.06 11.04
CA TYR A 188 -9.25 -9.56 9.91
C TYR A 188 -10.51 -10.24 10.40
#